data_74d83bf51b2808b819963644c6450804
#
_entry.id   74d83bf51b2808b819963644c6450804
#
_cell.length_a   1.000
_cell.length_b   1.000
_cell.length_c   1.000
_cell.angle_alpha   90.00
_cell.angle_beta   90.00
_cell.angle_gamma   90.00
#
_symmetry.space_group_name_H-M   'P 1'
#
loop_
_entity.id
_entity.type
_entity.pdbx_description
1 polymer ?
#
loop_
_entity_poly.entity_id
_entity_poly.type
_entity_poly.pdbx_seq_one_letter_code
_entity_poly.pdbx_strand_id
1 'polypeptide(L)'
;PFNNLAAAQARKAVVLEQMSKYHYIDESTARELKKAELKLVQPKPLGGVTVASYFIDYVTQTLIERYGADAVYKEGLKIYTTIDMDMQRAAEAAMRDLPLYDQKVNGIEQPQGALVAIDPHTGQIKAMVGGRGTDQFNRATMAERQPGSAFKPFVFVAALENKFSPATVIEDSPVKIGDWEPENYNRTFNGRVTLRTVAEHSLNVPTVKIAQKLGMDKPIYYAQEMGISTFVLDGPQNDRNLATALGGMTRGVTPLELTSAYGTFANQGVHVEPVAILKVLDRNGKVLEQAKPQQRSVISETSAAELTDMLQGVVSRGTGTGANIGRPAAGKTGTTSDYLDAWFVGYTPDLVAGVWVGCDDNTDLGGMTGGNLPATIWHDFMIAAVAEMPVHAFEGVSESRGDTVPELREENKSRTSTMDTRGKGNKSSSSSTRPNSNEGKTGNTGRPNSAGNASEEESREKSENIGTPEPTESGGRQPASTSAGSSATPAAPAPSMNDSMGKGRN
;
A
#
# COMPACT_ATOMS: atom_id res chain seq x y z
N PRO A 1 -28.08 8.02 14.39
CA PRO A 1 -29.40 8.66 14.47
C PRO A 1 -29.70 9.57 13.28
N PHE A 2 -28.71 10.21 12.66
CA PHE A 2 -28.91 11.14 11.54
C PHE A 2 -29.47 10.44 10.29
N ASN A 3 -29.04 9.23 9.99
CA ASN A 3 -29.48 8.47 8.80
C ASN A 3 -30.78 7.68 9.05
N ASN A 4 -31.12 7.42 10.31
CA ASN A 4 -32.34 6.68 10.66
C ASN A 4 -32.82 7.07 12.07
N LEU A 5 -33.62 8.13 12.13
CA LEU A 5 -34.15 8.66 13.40
C LEU A 5 -35.09 7.66 14.10
N ALA A 6 -35.90 6.94 13.33
CA ALA A 6 -36.82 5.95 13.88
C ALA A 6 -36.10 4.83 14.61
N ALA A 7 -35.05 4.27 13.99
CA ALA A 7 -34.22 3.24 14.63
C ALA A 7 -33.50 3.78 15.87
N ALA A 8 -33.01 5.02 15.83
CA ALA A 8 -32.39 5.67 17.01
C ALA A 8 -33.37 5.86 18.15
N GLN A 9 -34.60 6.25 17.87
CA GLN A 9 -35.67 6.39 18.86
C GLN A 9 -36.07 5.04 19.47
N ALA A 10 -36.18 4.00 18.65
CA ALA A 10 -36.41 2.63 19.10
C ALA A 10 -35.28 2.12 20.01
N ARG A 11 -34.03 2.34 19.65
CA ARG A 11 -32.87 1.97 20.48
C ARG A 11 -32.83 2.72 21.79
N LYS A 12 -33.12 4.03 21.80
CA LYS A 12 -33.28 4.85 23.02
C LYS A 12 -34.31 4.22 23.95
N ALA A 13 -35.47 3.83 23.44
CA ALA A 13 -36.52 3.23 24.26
C ALA A 13 -36.07 1.93 24.95
N VAL A 14 -35.34 1.07 24.23
CA VAL A 14 -34.76 -0.16 24.79
C VAL A 14 -33.72 0.15 25.88
N VAL A 15 -32.84 1.12 25.65
CA VAL A 15 -31.81 1.50 26.64
C VAL A 15 -32.48 2.03 27.94
N LEU A 16 -33.46 2.92 27.82
CA LEU A 16 -34.18 3.49 28.98
C LEU A 16 -34.94 2.41 29.76
N GLU A 17 -35.47 1.40 29.07
CA GLU A 17 -36.12 0.25 29.69
C GLU A 17 -35.13 -0.58 30.51
N GLN A 18 -33.95 -0.88 29.96
CA GLN A 18 -32.89 -1.58 30.68
C GLN A 18 -32.38 -0.75 31.87
N MET A 19 -32.22 0.56 31.73
CA MET A 19 -31.80 1.45 32.82
C MET A 19 -32.83 1.42 33.97
N SER A 20 -34.13 1.42 33.68
CA SER A 20 -35.15 1.28 34.68
C SER A 20 -35.18 -0.11 35.34
N LYS A 21 -35.07 -1.18 34.53
CA LYS A 21 -35.01 -2.56 35.01
C LYS A 21 -33.84 -2.80 35.98
N TYR A 22 -32.70 -2.16 35.77
CA TYR A 22 -31.51 -2.27 36.61
C TYR A 22 -31.38 -1.16 37.64
N HIS A 23 -32.48 -0.37 37.89
CA HIS A 23 -32.55 0.68 38.90
C HIS A 23 -31.58 1.85 38.74
N TYR A 24 -31.09 2.11 37.52
CA TYR A 24 -30.31 3.33 37.22
C TYR A 24 -31.18 4.58 37.15
N ILE A 25 -32.45 4.43 36.77
CA ILE A 25 -33.49 5.45 36.76
C ILE A 25 -34.81 4.84 37.25
N ASP A 26 -35.70 5.64 37.78
CA ASP A 26 -37.03 5.20 38.14
C ASP A 26 -37.92 5.01 36.91
N GLU A 27 -39.03 4.28 37.10
CA GLU A 27 -39.93 3.92 35.98
C GLU A 27 -40.68 5.15 35.43
N SER A 28 -40.96 6.17 36.25
CA SER A 28 -41.61 7.41 35.81
C SER A 28 -40.67 8.18 34.87
N THR A 29 -39.41 8.35 35.26
CA THR A 29 -38.34 8.97 34.45
C THR A 29 -38.13 8.23 33.15
N ALA A 30 -38.08 6.89 33.18
CA ALA A 30 -37.96 6.09 31.96
C ALA A 30 -39.11 6.31 30.97
N ARG A 31 -40.36 6.38 31.49
CA ARG A 31 -41.54 6.64 30.66
C ARG A 31 -41.56 8.06 30.07
N GLU A 32 -41.15 9.05 30.82
CA GLU A 32 -41.05 10.44 30.37
C GLU A 32 -39.98 10.57 29.25
N LEU A 33 -38.78 10.07 29.52
CA LEU A 33 -37.66 10.13 28.56
C LEU A 33 -37.92 9.34 27.29
N LYS A 34 -38.69 8.22 27.34
CA LYS A 34 -39.10 7.48 26.14
C LYS A 34 -39.96 8.35 25.20
N LYS A 35 -40.81 9.20 25.74
CA LYS A 35 -41.70 10.10 24.97
C LYS A 35 -40.97 11.31 24.44
N ALA A 36 -39.92 11.74 25.09
CA ALA A 36 -39.15 12.92 24.69
C ALA A 36 -38.54 12.71 23.32
N GLU A 37 -38.62 13.69 22.42
CA GLU A 37 -37.95 13.67 21.13
C GLU A 37 -36.42 13.64 21.28
N LEU A 38 -35.74 12.91 20.38
CA LEU A 38 -34.31 12.98 20.27
C LEU A 38 -33.90 14.35 19.71
N LYS A 39 -33.34 15.20 20.54
CA LYS A 39 -32.67 16.40 20.08
C LYS A 39 -31.34 16.01 19.47
N LEU A 40 -31.31 15.83 18.15
CA LEU A 40 -30.08 15.60 17.45
C LEU A 40 -29.29 16.90 17.41
N VAL A 41 -28.23 16.95 18.17
CA VAL A 41 -27.20 17.98 17.98
C VAL A 41 -26.38 17.54 16.80
N GLN A 42 -26.48 18.28 15.69
CA GLN A 42 -25.49 18.12 14.60
C GLN A 42 -24.13 18.15 15.27
N PRO A 43 -23.24 17.17 15.01
CA PRO A 43 -21.85 17.34 15.41
C PRO A 43 -21.47 18.72 14.89
N LYS A 44 -21.16 19.67 15.79
CA LYS A 44 -20.45 20.86 15.32
C LYS A 44 -19.26 20.26 14.58
N PRO A 45 -19.04 20.63 13.29
CA PRO A 45 -17.74 20.42 12.72
C PRO A 45 -16.80 21.02 13.77
N LEU A 46 -15.93 20.23 14.35
CA LEU A 46 -14.88 20.73 15.23
C LEU A 46 -14.28 21.88 14.46
N GLY A 47 -14.59 23.10 14.89
CA GLY A 47 -14.51 24.31 14.08
C GLY A 47 -13.06 24.53 13.64
N GLY A 48 -12.83 24.46 12.33
CA GLY A 48 -11.53 24.36 11.70
C GLY A 48 -11.08 22.89 11.67
N VAL A 49 -10.60 22.44 10.51
CA VAL A 49 -9.96 21.14 10.36
C VAL A 49 -8.93 21.01 11.48
N THR A 50 -9.20 20.16 12.48
CA THR A 50 -8.25 19.95 13.57
C THR A 50 -7.06 19.25 12.96
N VAL A 51 -5.92 19.93 12.92
CA VAL A 51 -4.68 19.34 12.44
C VAL A 51 -4.46 18.02 13.18
N ALA A 52 -4.10 16.96 12.49
CA ALA A 52 -3.86 15.63 13.04
C ALA A 52 -5.11 14.90 13.59
N SER A 53 -6.32 15.19 13.08
CA SER A 53 -7.55 14.57 13.59
C SER A 53 -7.51 13.05 13.61
N TYR A 54 -7.04 12.41 12.55
CA TYR A 54 -6.91 10.95 12.44
C TYR A 54 -5.87 10.36 13.39
N PHE A 55 -4.75 11.06 13.60
CA PHE A 55 -3.75 10.64 14.57
C PHE A 55 -4.27 10.78 16.00
N ILE A 56 -4.95 11.88 16.33
CA ILE A 56 -5.55 12.10 17.65
C ILE A 56 -6.60 11.03 17.93
N ASP A 57 -7.44 10.69 16.93
CA ASP A 57 -8.43 9.63 17.07
C ASP A 57 -7.77 8.26 17.31
N TYR A 58 -6.74 7.92 16.52
CA TYR A 58 -5.96 6.69 16.71
C TYR A 58 -5.36 6.59 18.12
N VAL A 59 -4.72 7.65 18.61
CA VAL A 59 -4.17 7.71 19.98
C VAL A 59 -5.28 7.57 21.01
N THR A 60 -6.41 8.26 20.81
CA THR A 60 -7.56 8.24 21.74
C THR A 60 -8.15 6.83 21.83
N GLN A 61 -8.39 6.14 20.72
CA GLN A 61 -8.91 4.78 20.70
C GLN A 61 -7.93 3.81 21.40
N THR A 62 -6.64 3.92 21.09
CA THR A 62 -5.58 3.13 21.75
C THR A 62 -5.58 3.31 23.25
N LEU A 63 -5.78 4.54 23.73
CA LEU A 63 -5.84 4.82 25.18
C LEU A 63 -7.14 4.33 25.82
N ILE A 64 -8.27 4.40 25.11
CA ILE A 64 -9.55 3.87 25.59
C ILE A 64 -9.46 2.35 25.75
N GLU A 65 -8.83 1.66 24.81
CA GLU A 65 -8.61 0.21 24.92
C GLU A 65 -7.74 -0.17 26.13
N ARG A 66 -6.71 0.65 26.44
CA ARG A 66 -5.77 0.38 27.55
C ARG A 66 -6.27 0.80 28.91
N TYR A 67 -6.93 1.96 29.00
CA TYR A 67 -7.27 2.60 30.28
C TYR A 67 -8.78 2.76 30.51
N GLY A 68 -9.60 2.53 29.47
CA GLY A 68 -11.02 2.82 29.50
C GLY A 68 -11.37 4.29 29.23
N ALA A 69 -12.60 4.52 28.76
CA ALA A 69 -13.07 5.85 28.35
C ALA A 69 -13.07 6.86 29.49
N ASP A 70 -13.41 6.43 30.71
CA ASP A 70 -13.46 7.31 31.87
C ASP A 70 -12.08 7.86 32.26
N ALA A 71 -11.05 7.03 32.20
CA ALA A 71 -9.67 7.47 32.43
C ALA A 71 -9.23 8.52 31.40
N VAL A 72 -9.51 8.24 30.11
CA VAL A 72 -9.12 9.14 29.01
C VAL A 72 -9.83 10.50 29.09
N TYR A 73 -11.14 10.52 29.37
CA TYR A 73 -11.92 11.76 29.30
C TYR A 73 -12.08 12.49 30.61
N LYS A 74 -11.90 11.83 31.77
CA LYS A 74 -12.26 12.40 33.09
C LYS A 74 -11.08 12.50 34.08
N GLU A 75 -10.05 11.66 33.95
CA GLU A 75 -9.00 11.58 34.98
C GLU A 75 -7.83 12.53 34.77
N GLY A 76 -7.81 13.26 33.65
CA GLY A 76 -6.81 14.29 33.39
C GLY A 76 -5.44 13.71 33.04
N LEU A 77 -5.42 12.68 32.19
CA LEU A 77 -4.19 12.12 31.65
C LEU A 77 -3.42 13.15 30.83
N LYS A 78 -2.10 13.11 30.90
CA LYS A 78 -1.20 13.87 30.03
C LYS A 78 -0.49 12.89 29.09
N ILE A 79 -0.73 13.03 27.80
CA ILE A 79 -0.26 12.12 26.76
C ILE A 79 0.81 12.85 25.93
N TYR A 80 1.98 12.24 25.85
CA TYR A 80 3.09 12.66 24.98
C TYR A 80 3.10 11.74 23.77
N THR A 81 2.94 12.30 22.59
CA THR A 81 2.84 11.57 21.33
C THR A 81 4.07 11.74 20.47
N THR A 82 4.15 10.97 19.39
CA THR A 82 5.28 10.95 18.44
C THR A 82 5.12 11.93 17.29
N ILE A 83 3.90 12.48 17.12
CA ILE A 83 3.55 13.30 15.97
C ILE A 83 4.49 14.50 15.83
N ASP A 84 4.93 14.74 14.62
CA ASP A 84 5.62 15.95 14.21
C ASP A 84 4.62 16.87 13.51
N MET A 85 4.41 18.06 14.06
CA MET A 85 3.35 18.95 13.58
C MET A 85 3.67 19.59 12.23
N ASP A 86 4.93 19.72 11.86
CA ASP A 86 5.32 20.28 10.57
C ASP A 86 5.20 19.20 9.49
N MET A 87 5.63 17.97 9.77
CA MET A 87 5.39 16.83 8.90
C MET A 87 3.90 16.53 8.73
N GLN A 88 3.10 16.65 9.81
CA GLN A 88 1.66 16.45 9.73
C GLN A 88 0.99 17.49 8.82
N ARG A 89 1.37 18.78 8.95
CA ARG A 89 0.85 19.83 8.06
C ARG A 89 1.25 19.60 6.61
N ALA A 90 2.48 19.15 6.38
CA ALA A 90 2.95 18.79 5.04
C ALA A 90 2.14 17.62 4.46
N ALA A 91 1.85 16.59 5.26
CA ALA A 91 1.03 15.45 4.86
C ALA A 91 -0.41 15.87 4.50
N GLU A 92 -1.04 16.69 5.36
CA GLU A 92 -2.38 17.23 5.09
C GLU A 92 -2.40 18.14 3.86
N ALA A 93 -1.32 18.89 3.60
CA ALA A 93 -1.19 19.72 2.42
C ALA A 93 -1.09 18.87 1.14
N ALA A 94 -0.19 17.88 1.11
CA ALA A 94 -0.02 16.97 -0.02
C ALA A 94 -1.30 16.17 -0.33
N MET A 95 -2.06 15.78 0.69
CA MET A 95 -3.32 15.05 0.51
C MET A 95 -4.47 15.91 -0.03
N ARG A 96 -4.35 17.25 -0.08
CA ARG A 96 -5.37 18.12 -0.72
C ARG A 96 -5.42 17.97 -2.23
N ASP A 97 -4.36 17.46 -2.84
CA ASP A 97 -4.27 17.25 -4.29
C ASP A 97 -5.05 16.03 -4.79
N LEU A 98 -5.72 15.30 -3.86
CA LEU A 98 -6.66 14.26 -4.24
C LEU A 98 -7.77 14.84 -5.12
N PRO A 99 -7.98 14.35 -6.36
CA PRO A 99 -9.04 14.82 -7.24
C PRO A 99 -10.41 14.59 -6.60
N LEU A 100 -11.39 15.39 -6.96
CA LEU A 100 -12.78 15.12 -6.62
C LEU A 100 -13.43 14.45 -7.83
N TYR A 101 -13.97 13.25 -7.62
CA TYR A 101 -14.85 12.61 -8.57
C TYR A 101 -16.29 13.10 -8.32
N ASP A 102 -17.12 13.10 -9.34
CA ASP A 102 -18.56 13.38 -9.17
C ASP A 102 -19.26 12.15 -8.60
N GLN A 103 -18.76 11.68 -7.47
CA GLN A 103 -19.20 10.47 -6.79
C GLN A 103 -19.07 10.63 -5.27
N LYS A 104 -20.11 10.18 -4.57
CA LYS A 104 -20.13 10.11 -3.11
C LYS A 104 -20.54 8.73 -2.65
N VAL A 105 -19.79 8.20 -1.69
CA VAL A 105 -20.16 6.97 -0.98
C VAL A 105 -20.62 7.35 0.42
N ASN A 106 -21.86 7.02 0.77
CA ASN A 106 -22.47 7.43 2.05
C ASN A 106 -22.40 8.94 2.34
N GLY A 107 -22.43 9.78 1.30
CA GLY A 107 -22.31 11.22 1.42
C GLY A 107 -20.87 11.75 1.51
N ILE A 108 -19.88 10.89 1.40
CA ILE A 108 -18.45 11.21 1.49
C ILE A 108 -17.85 11.26 0.08
N GLU A 109 -17.18 12.36 -0.25
CA GLU A 109 -16.49 12.59 -1.53
C GLU A 109 -15.47 11.48 -1.83
N GLN A 110 -15.39 11.06 -3.07
CA GLN A 110 -14.41 10.08 -3.56
C GLN A 110 -13.46 10.70 -4.60
N PRO A 111 -12.28 10.12 -4.86
CA PRO A 111 -11.65 9.04 -4.10
C PRO A 111 -11.20 9.50 -2.72
N GLN A 112 -10.89 8.56 -1.87
CA GLN A 112 -10.25 8.76 -0.59
C GLN A 112 -8.75 8.46 -0.69
N GLY A 113 -8.01 8.76 0.39
CA GLY A 113 -6.61 8.43 0.47
C GLY A 113 -6.11 8.38 1.90
N ALA A 114 -4.95 7.78 2.09
CA ALA A 114 -4.24 7.77 3.36
C ALA A 114 -2.75 8.03 3.14
N LEU A 115 -2.13 8.72 4.10
CA LEU A 115 -0.69 8.93 4.17
C LEU A 115 -0.22 8.64 5.59
N VAL A 116 0.80 7.81 5.72
CA VAL A 116 1.47 7.52 6.99
C VAL A 116 2.97 7.77 6.81
N ALA A 117 3.60 8.44 7.78
CA ALA A 117 5.04 8.63 7.83
C ALA A 117 5.61 8.15 9.16
N ILE A 118 6.70 7.38 9.11
CA ILE A 118 7.31 6.72 10.27
C ILE A 118 8.82 6.92 10.22
N ASP A 119 9.42 7.22 11.35
CA ASP A 119 10.86 7.13 11.56
C ASP A 119 11.26 5.65 11.65
N PRO A 120 12.03 5.11 10.70
CA PRO A 120 12.31 3.68 10.62
C PRO A 120 13.20 3.18 11.77
N HIS A 121 13.94 4.05 12.46
CA HIS A 121 14.86 3.68 13.54
C HIS A 121 14.17 3.60 14.89
N THR A 122 13.10 4.37 15.07
CA THR A 122 12.39 4.46 16.36
C THR A 122 10.96 3.93 16.31
N GLY A 123 10.42 3.65 15.13
CA GLY A 123 9.02 3.28 14.91
C GLY A 123 8.03 4.45 15.13
N GLN A 124 8.51 5.66 15.41
CA GLN A 124 7.66 6.80 15.72
C GLN A 124 6.84 7.25 14.51
N ILE A 125 5.52 7.25 14.66
CA ILE A 125 4.61 7.80 13.65
C ILE A 125 4.73 9.32 13.68
N LYS A 126 5.24 9.92 12.62
CA LYS A 126 5.48 11.35 12.48
C LYS A 126 4.32 12.10 11.84
N ALA A 127 3.60 11.45 10.92
CA ALA A 127 2.39 11.98 10.32
C ALA A 127 1.39 10.87 10.03
N MET A 128 0.09 11.18 10.11
CA MET A 128 -1.00 10.27 9.77
C MET A 128 -2.19 11.04 9.22
N VAL A 129 -2.58 10.74 8.00
CA VAL A 129 -3.79 11.22 7.35
C VAL A 129 -4.59 10.00 6.92
N GLY A 130 -5.84 9.89 7.35
CA GLY A 130 -6.70 8.73 7.07
C GLY A 130 -7.90 9.02 6.17
N GLY A 131 -7.89 10.16 5.46
CA GLY A 131 -8.97 10.58 4.57
C GLY A 131 -8.95 12.08 4.32
N ARG A 132 -10.05 12.60 3.77
CA ARG A 132 -10.23 14.03 3.48
C ARG A 132 -10.58 14.89 4.69
N GLY A 133 -10.65 14.33 5.90
CA GLY A 133 -11.04 15.05 7.12
C GLY A 133 -12.54 15.25 7.28
N THR A 134 -13.35 14.61 6.46
CA THR A 134 -14.82 14.77 6.45
C THR A 134 -15.56 13.65 7.19
N ASP A 135 -14.87 12.58 7.57
CA ASP A 135 -15.41 11.43 8.30
C ASP A 135 -14.45 10.96 9.39
N GLN A 136 -14.92 10.01 10.22
CA GLN A 136 -14.16 9.43 11.33
C GLN A 136 -13.50 8.09 10.97
N PHE A 137 -13.69 7.58 9.75
CA PHE A 137 -13.07 6.33 9.33
C PHE A 137 -11.60 6.57 8.97
N ASN A 138 -10.72 6.15 9.86
CA ASN A 138 -9.28 6.30 9.68
C ASN A 138 -8.72 5.23 8.73
N ARG A 139 -8.65 5.53 7.45
CA ARG A 139 -8.18 4.58 6.43
C ARG A 139 -6.71 4.20 6.60
N ALA A 140 -5.92 5.04 7.28
CA ALA A 140 -4.53 4.72 7.58
C ALA A 140 -4.37 3.46 8.44
N THR A 141 -5.35 3.17 9.31
CA THR A 141 -5.28 2.08 10.29
C THR A 141 -6.40 1.03 10.16
N MET A 142 -7.48 1.37 9.46
CA MET A 142 -8.69 0.54 9.41
C MET A 142 -9.04 0.02 8.02
N ALA A 143 -8.55 0.65 6.95
CA ALA A 143 -8.82 0.18 5.58
C ALA A 143 -7.81 -0.90 5.20
N GLU A 144 -8.29 -2.13 5.06
CA GLU A 144 -7.53 -3.25 4.51
C GLU A 144 -7.72 -3.25 2.99
N ARG A 145 -6.67 -2.90 2.25
CA ARG A 145 -6.69 -2.71 0.80
C ARG A 145 -5.62 -3.55 0.13
N GLN A 146 -5.89 -4.05 -1.07
CA GLN A 146 -4.92 -4.85 -1.79
C GLN A 146 -3.70 -4.01 -2.18
N PRO A 147 -2.48 -4.40 -1.77
CA PRO A 147 -1.26 -3.63 -2.05
C PRO A 147 -0.82 -3.69 -3.52
N GLY A 148 -1.36 -4.63 -4.30
CA GLY A 148 -0.89 -4.87 -5.65
C GLY A 148 0.64 -5.02 -5.68
N SER A 149 1.30 -4.45 -6.67
CA SER A 149 2.75 -4.56 -6.84
C SER A 149 3.59 -3.98 -5.68
N ALA A 150 2.99 -3.26 -4.71
CA ALA A 150 3.71 -2.86 -3.50
C ALA A 150 4.03 -4.05 -2.57
N PHE A 151 3.43 -5.22 -2.79
CA PHE A 151 3.80 -6.46 -2.09
C PHE A 151 5.08 -7.11 -2.63
N LYS A 152 5.46 -6.87 -3.88
CA LYS A 152 6.61 -7.55 -4.54
C LYS A 152 7.95 -7.47 -3.79
N PRO A 153 8.31 -6.40 -3.07
CA PRO A 153 9.54 -6.36 -2.28
C PRO A 153 9.68 -7.50 -1.28
N PHE A 154 8.57 -8.03 -0.72
CA PHE A 154 8.63 -9.20 0.17
C PHE A 154 8.99 -10.48 -0.58
N VAL A 155 8.60 -10.61 -1.86
CA VAL A 155 9.06 -11.70 -2.74
C VAL A 155 10.54 -11.54 -3.08
N PHE A 156 10.98 -10.31 -3.35
CA PHE A 156 12.38 -10.03 -3.71
C PHE A 156 13.30 -10.26 -2.51
N VAL A 157 12.92 -9.80 -1.32
CA VAL A 157 13.71 -10.04 -0.11
C VAL A 157 13.79 -11.53 0.20
N ALA A 158 12.67 -12.26 0.06
CA ALA A 158 12.68 -13.71 0.21
C ALA A 158 13.61 -14.39 -0.81
N ALA A 159 13.73 -13.84 -2.02
CA ALA A 159 14.67 -14.33 -3.02
C ALA A 159 16.13 -14.05 -2.60
N LEU A 160 16.45 -12.82 -2.20
CA LEU A 160 17.79 -12.43 -1.76
C LEU A 160 18.27 -13.29 -0.59
N GLU A 161 17.45 -13.48 0.44
CA GLU A 161 17.72 -14.36 1.58
C GLU A 161 17.86 -15.86 1.19
N ASN A 162 17.45 -16.23 -0.04
CA ASN A 162 17.56 -17.57 -0.58
C ASN A 162 18.52 -17.67 -1.77
N LYS A 163 19.65 -16.95 -1.71
CA LYS A 163 20.78 -17.00 -2.65
C LYS A 163 20.50 -16.43 -4.07
N PHE A 164 19.47 -15.65 -4.25
CA PHE A 164 19.38 -14.79 -5.41
C PHE A 164 20.26 -13.54 -5.18
N SER A 165 20.58 -12.85 -6.26
CA SER A 165 21.23 -11.53 -6.23
C SER A 165 20.51 -10.59 -7.20
N PRO A 166 20.75 -9.28 -7.15
CA PRO A 166 20.21 -8.34 -8.14
C PRO A 166 20.50 -8.72 -9.58
N ALA A 167 21.64 -9.38 -9.85
CA ALA A 167 22.06 -9.86 -11.17
C ALA A 167 21.48 -11.24 -11.55
N THR A 168 20.74 -11.91 -10.68
CA THR A 168 20.11 -13.21 -10.98
C THR A 168 19.17 -13.06 -12.18
N VAL A 169 19.39 -13.88 -13.21
CA VAL A 169 18.59 -13.85 -14.45
C VAL A 169 17.34 -14.72 -14.30
N ILE A 170 16.21 -14.15 -14.64
CA ILE A 170 14.89 -14.79 -14.67
C ILE A 170 14.33 -14.68 -16.08
N GLU A 171 13.64 -15.71 -16.54
CA GLU A 171 12.98 -15.71 -17.84
C GLU A 171 11.61 -15.06 -17.78
N ASP A 172 11.43 -13.90 -18.42
CA ASP A 172 10.15 -13.23 -18.61
C ASP A 172 9.51 -13.71 -19.92
N SER A 173 8.78 -14.80 -19.83
CA SER A 173 8.08 -15.46 -20.93
C SER A 173 6.74 -16.00 -20.44
N PRO A 174 5.74 -16.23 -21.30
CA PRO A 174 4.45 -16.76 -20.92
C PRO A 174 4.56 -17.98 -20.00
N VAL A 175 3.70 -18.05 -19.01
CA VAL A 175 3.63 -19.17 -18.06
C VAL A 175 2.17 -19.48 -17.77
N LYS A 176 1.84 -20.78 -17.71
CA LYS A 176 0.54 -21.27 -17.30
C LYS A 176 0.68 -22.04 -15.98
N ILE A 177 -0.13 -21.70 -14.99
CA ILE A 177 -0.11 -22.29 -13.64
C ILE A 177 -1.53 -22.75 -13.32
N GLY A 178 -1.83 -24.03 -13.55
CA GLY A 178 -3.20 -24.52 -13.59
C GLY A 178 -3.99 -23.83 -14.71
N ASP A 179 -5.07 -23.13 -14.33
CA ASP A 179 -5.89 -22.36 -15.28
C ASP A 179 -5.50 -20.87 -15.31
N TRP A 180 -4.52 -20.44 -14.49
CA TRP A 180 -4.09 -19.05 -14.43
C TRP A 180 -2.89 -18.79 -15.35
N GLU A 181 -3.01 -17.75 -16.16
CA GLU A 181 -1.98 -17.25 -17.06
C GLU A 181 -1.65 -15.78 -16.71
N PRO A 182 -0.72 -15.52 -15.77
CA PRO A 182 -0.33 -14.17 -15.43
C PRO A 182 0.32 -13.43 -16.59
N GLU A 183 -0.01 -12.15 -16.74
CA GLU A 183 0.57 -11.26 -17.76
C GLU A 183 1.31 -10.09 -17.09
N ASN A 184 2.29 -9.52 -17.80
CA ASN A 184 2.85 -8.24 -17.46
C ASN A 184 1.84 -7.12 -17.76
N TYR A 185 1.97 -5.97 -17.07
CA TYR A 185 1.03 -4.85 -17.20
C TYR A 185 0.84 -4.38 -18.65
N ASN A 186 1.93 -4.34 -19.43
CA ASN A 186 1.94 -3.96 -20.84
C ASN A 186 1.65 -5.13 -21.81
N ARG A 187 1.35 -6.34 -21.29
CA ARG A 187 1.11 -7.58 -22.03
C ARG A 187 2.25 -7.99 -22.96
N THR A 188 3.48 -7.54 -22.66
CA THR A 188 4.69 -7.93 -23.40
C THR A 188 5.64 -8.70 -22.51
N PHE A 189 6.55 -9.47 -23.12
CA PHE A 189 7.56 -10.26 -22.42
C PHE A 189 8.95 -9.81 -22.87
N ASN A 190 9.89 -9.76 -21.94
CA ASN A 190 11.22 -9.20 -22.15
C ASN A 190 12.32 -10.28 -22.28
N GLY A 191 11.96 -11.58 -22.26
CA GLY A 191 12.92 -12.67 -22.29
C GLY A 191 13.77 -12.73 -21.01
N ARG A 192 15.08 -12.81 -21.15
CA ARG A 192 15.99 -12.88 -20.00
C ARG A 192 16.22 -11.53 -19.36
N VAL A 193 15.76 -11.37 -18.12
CA VAL A 193 15.89 -10.14 -17.34
C VAL A 193 16.57 -10.42 -16.01
N THR A 194 17.24 -9.41 -15.42
CA THR A 194 17.80 -9.52 -14.07
C THR A 194 16.73 -9.28 -13.02
N LEU A 195 16.95 -9.74 -11.78
CA LEU A 195 16.05 -9.44 -10.63
C LEU A 195 15.92 -7.92 -10.43
N ARG A 196 17.00 -7.16 -10.64
CA ARG A 196 16.98 -5.69 -10.67
C ARG A 196 15.95 -5.15 -11.66
N THR A 197 16.01 -5.58 -12.91
CA THR A 197 15.08 -5.19 -13.96
C THR A 197 13.63 -5.54 -13.60
N VAL A 198 13.42 -6.73 -13.00
CA VAL A 198 12.10 -7.16 -12.51
C VAL A 198 11.56 -6.21 -11.46
N ALA A 199 12.39 -5.76 -10.52
CA ALA A 199 12.00 -4.82 -9.47
C ALA A 199 11.73 -3.41 -10.04
N GLU A 200 12.64 -2.87 -10.85
CA GLU A 200 12.56 -1.52 -11.42
C GLU A 200 11.33 -1.31 -12.30
N HIS A 201 11.02 -2.30 -13.14
CA HIS A 201 9.87 -2.27 -14.06
C HIS A 201 8.64 -2.99 -13.52
N SER A 202 8.72 -3.49 -12.29
CA SER A 202 7.58 -4.14 -11.63
C SER A 202 6.97 -5.29 -12.44
N LEU A 203 7.81 -6.12 -13.12
CA LEU A 203 7.36 -7.20 -13.98
C LEU A 203 6.58 -8.25 -13.16
N ASN A 204 5.44 -8.70 -13.68
CA ASN A 204 4.57 -9.65 -12.98
C ASN A 204 5.06 -11.08 -13.16
N VAL A 205 5.25 -11.50 -14.40
CA VAL A 205 5.52 -12.91 -14.73
C VAL A 205 6.79 -13.41 -14.08
N PRO A 206 7.95 -12.72 -14.16
CA PRO A 206 9.13 -13.17 -13.46
C PRO A 206 8.97 -13.14 -11.92
N THR A 207 8.20 -12.22 -11.35
CA THR A 207 7.90 -12.21 -9.91
C THR A 207 7.13 -13.47 -9.50
N VAL A 208 6.12 -13.87 -10.27
CA VAL A 208 5.36 -15.11 -10.03
C VAL A 208 6.27 -16.34 -10.14
N LYS A 209 7.15 -16.40 -11.14
CA LYS A 209 8.13 -17.50 -11.28
C LYS A 209 9.10 -17.59 -10.09
N ILE A 210 9.54 -16.45 -9.55
CA ILE A 210 10.36 -16.40 -8.33
C ILE A 210 9.57 -16.96 -7.15
N ALA A 211 8.34 -16.48 -6.94
CA ALA A 211 7.48 -16.93 -5.86
C ALA A 211 7.14 -18.44 -5.98
N GLN A 212 6.89 -18.92 -7.18
CA GLN A 212 6.67 -20.36 -7.44
C GLN A 212 7.89 -21.21 -7.05
N LYS A 213 9.11 -20.72 -7.36
CA LYS A 213 10.35 -21.41 -7.03
C LYS A 213 10.64 -21.40 -5.53
N LEU A 214 10.31 -20.33 -4.82
CA LEU A 214 10.55 -20.15 -3.38
C LEU A 214 9.49 -20.83 -2.51
N GLY A 215 8.26 -20.94 -2.98
CA GLY A 215 7.06 -21.16 -2.18
C GLY A 215 6.57 -19.86 -1.51
N MET A 216 5.26 -19.66 -1.44
CA MET A 216 4.67 -18.43 -0.88
C MET A 216 4.84 -18.29 0.63
N ASP A 217 5.07 -19.38 1.37
CA ASP A 217 5.31 -19.30 2.82
C ASP A 217 6.50 -18.39 3.19
N LYS A 218 7.53 -18.30 2.33
CA LYS A 218 8.69 -17.45 2.60
C LYS A 218 8.40 -15.95 2.48
N PRO A 219 7.84 -15.45 1.35
CA PRO A 219 7.41 -14.05 1.28
C PRO A 219 6.43 -13.66 2.38
N ILE A 220 5.47 -14.53 2.70
CA ILE A 220 4.50 -14.32 3.78
C ILE A 220 5.20 -14.23 5.13
N TYR A 221 6.12 -15.15 5.42
CA TYR A 221 6.89 -15.14 6.66
C TYR A 221 7.63 -13.80 6.85
N TYR A 222 8.39 -13.34 5.84
CA TYR A 222 9.08 -12.05 5.95
C TYR A 222 8.12 -10.88 6.10
N ALA A 223 7.00 -10.87 5.38
CA ALA A 223 5.99 -9.83 5.51
C ALA A 223 5.36 -9.80 6.92
N GLN A 224 5.08 -10.97 7.52
CA GLN A 224 4.57 -11.08 8.89
C GLN A 224 5.60 -10.62 9.92
N GLU A 225 6.87 -11.04 9.79
CA GLU A 225 7.94 -10.58 10.65
C GLU A 225 8.19 -9.06 10.54
N MET A 226 7.81 -8.45 9.43
CA MET A 226 7.82 -6.99 9.21
C MET A 226 6.51 -6.30 9.63
N GLY A 227 5.60 -7.00 10.31
CA GLY A 227 4.41 -6.42 10.94
C GLY A 227 3.11 -6.47 10.13
N ILE A 228 3.05 -7.17 8.99
CA ILE A 228 1.79 -7.37 8.26
C ILE A 228 1.02 -8.52 8.91
N SER A 229 -0.13 -8.20 9.54
CA SER A 229 -0.91 -9.14 10.34
C SER A 229 -2.16 -9.68 9.63
N THR A 230 -2.53 -9.13 8.49
CA THR A 230 -3.83 -9.33 7.83
C THR A 230 -3.92 -10.58 6.96
N PHE A 231 -2.88 -11.42 6.91
CA PHE A 231 -2.90 -12.66 6.11
C PHE A 231 -3.96 -13.64 6.57
N VAL A 232 -4.69 -14.19 5.60
CA VAL A 232 -5.55 -15.37 5.77
C VAL A 232 -4.73 -16.59 5.37
N LEU A 233 -4.34 -17.43 6.33
CA LEU A 233 -3.43 -18.56 6.08
C LEU A 233 -4.14 -19.90 5.94
N ASP A 234 -5.40 -19.99 6.35
CA ASP A 234 -6.18 -21.22 6.38
C ASP A 234 -7.50 -21.06 5.60
N GLY A 235 -8.09 -22.19 5.21
CA GLY A 235 -9.33 -22.22 4.46
C GLY A 235 -9.15 -22.26 2.94
N PRO A 236 -10.27 -22.36 2.18
CA PRO A 236 -10.22 -22.50 0.73
C PRO A 236 -9.78 -21.26 -0.02
N GLN A 237 -10.01 -20.08 0.56
CA GLN A 237 -9.51 -18.79 0.07
C GLN A 237 -8.46 -18.30 1.06
N ASN A 238 -7.21 -18.56 0.76
CA ASN A 238 -6.09 -18.18 1.62
C ASN A 238 -4.96 -17.55 0.80
N ASP A 239 -4.05 -16.85 1.49
CA ASP A 239 -2.98 -16.08 0.87
C ASP A 239 -1.73 -16.91 0.50
N ARG A 240 -1.73 -18.24 0.74
CA ARG A 240 -0.66 -19.15 0.30
C ARG A 240 -0.73 -19.49 -1.19
N ASN A 241 -1.27 -18.60 -1.99
CA ASN A 241 -1.41 -18.73 -3.43
C ASN A 241 -0.50 -17.73 -4.17
N LEU A 242 -0.20 -18.02 -5.45
CA LEU A 242 0.76 -17.20 -6.22
C LEU A 242 0.23 -15.81 -6.61
N ALA A 243 -1.08 -15.54 -6.54
CA ALA A 243 -1.62 -14.20 -6.78
C ALA A 243 -1.17 -13.23 -5.67
N THR A 244 -0.94 -13.73 -4.46
CA THR A 244 -0.40 -12.93 -3.34
C THR A 244 0.99 -12.37 -3.65
N ALA A 245 1.79 -13.03 -4.49
CA ALA A 245 3.08 -12.48 -4.94
C ALA A 245 2.92 -11.16 -5.73
N LEU A 246 1.76 -10.91 -6.30
CA LEU A 246 1.38 -9.69 -6.98
C LEU A 246 0.51 -8.76 -6.12
N GLY A 247 0.30 -9.12 -4.85
CA GLY A 247 -0.51 -8.38 -3.88
C GLY A 247 -2.00 -8.67 -3.95
N GLY A 248 -2.43 -9.75 -4.62
CA GLY A 248 -3.81 -10.25 -4.59
C GLY A 248 -4.07 -10.99 -3.28
N MET A 249 -4.19 -10.26 -2.18
CA MET A 249 -4.45 -10.79 -0.84
C MET A 249 -5.96 -10.89 -0.56
N THR A 250 -6.36 -11.82 0.28
CA THR A 250 -7.75 -12.05 0.65
C THR A 250 -8.36 -10.83 1.35
N ARG A 251 -7.67 -10.26 2.33
CA ARG A 251 -8.10 -9.07 3.06
C ARG A 251 -7.40 -7.80 2.56
N GLY A 252 -6.16 -7.90 2.19
CA GLY A 252 -5.28 -6.76 1.91
C GLY A 252 -4.43 -6.36 3.12
N VAL A 253 -3.92 -5.13 3.12
CA VAL A 253 -3.07 -4.57 4.19
C VAL A 253 -3.56 -3.17 4.55
N THR A 254 -3.28 -2.72 5.78
CA THR A 254 -3.50 -1.31 6.14
C THR A 254 -2.32 -0.45 5.67
N PRO A 255 -2.54 0.84 5.35
CA PRO A 255 -1.46 1.77 5.05
C PRO A 255 -0.39 1.85 6.14
N LEU A 256 -0.78 1.76 7.41
CA LEU A 256 0.15 1.75 8.53
C LEU A 256 1.05 0.51 8.52
N GLU A 257 0.48 -0.71 8.36
CA GLU A 257 1.25 -1.94 8.34
C GLU A 257 2.23 -1.98 7.16
N LEU A 258 1.77 -1.63 5.95
CA LEU A 258 2.64 -1.65 4.78
C LEU A 258 3.77 -0.63 4.90
N THR A 259 3.48 0.59 5.38
CA THR A 259 4.50 1.63 5.60
C THR A 259 5.52 1.18 6.65
N SER A 260 5.05 0.63 7.77
CA SER A 260 5.92 0.09 8.82
C SER A 260 6.83 -1.03 8.32
N ALA A 261 6.29 -1.95 7.53
CA ALA A 261 7.05 -3.04 6.94
C ALA A 261 8.21 -2.54 6.04
N TYR A 262 7.97 -1.48 5.25
CA TYR A 262 9.02 -0.85 4.44
C TYR A 262 10.08 -0.15 5.27
N GLY A 263 9.75 0.28 6.50
CA GLY A 263 10.73 0.78 7.47
C GLY A 263 11.85 -0.22 7.75
N THR A 264 11.57 -1.52 7.67
CA THR A 264 12.58 -2.58 7.82
C THR A 264 13.67 -2.49 6.74
N PHE A 265 13.29 -2.16 5.51
CA PHE A 265 14.24 -2.00 4.41
C PHE A 265 15.12 -0.76 4.60
N ALA A 266 14.51 0.36 5.05
CA ALA A 266 15.22 1.60 5.37
C ALA A 266 16.19 1.44 6.54
N ASN A 267 15.86 0.57 7.51
CA ASN A 267 16.58 0.33 8.74
C ASN A 267 17.43 -0.95 8.69
N GLN A 268 18.10 -1.19 7.56
CA GLN A 268 19.08 -2.27 7.39
C GLN A 268 18.59 -3.66 7.82
N GLY A 269 17.30 -3.93 7.61
CA GLY A 269 16.69 -5.22 7.93
C GLY A 269 16.15 -5.37 9.34
N VAL A 270 16.18 -4.32 10.14
CA VAL A 270 15.63 -4.29 11.50
C VAL A 270 14.23 -3.69 11.46
N HIS A 271 13.21 -4.48 11.79
CA HIS A 271 11.85 -4.00 11.99
C HIS A 271 11.72 -3.34 13.36
N VAL A 272 11.06 -2.18 13.39
CA VAL A 272 10.69 -1.48 14.64
C VAL A 272 9.17 -1.28 14.64
N GLU A 273 8.51 -1.76 15.70
CA GLU A 273 7.05 -1.65 15.84
C GLU A 273 6.60 -0.19 15.85
N PRO A 274 5.48 0.16 15.16
CA PRO A 274 4.96 1.53 15.15
C PRO A 274 4.59 2.03 16.54
N VAL A 275 5.00 3.25 16.87
CA VAL A 275 4.75 3.92 18.14
C VAL A 275 4.08 5.26 17.91
N ALA A 276 2.91 5.48 18.53
CA ALA A 276 2.21 6.78 18.51
C ALA A 276 2.28 7.50 19.86
N ILE A 277 2.44 6.75 20.95
CA ILE A 277 2.42 7.26 22.33
C ILE A 277 3.80 7.06 22.96
N LEU A 278 4.47 8.16 23.31
CA LEU A 278 5.78 8.12 23.98
C LEU A 278 5.63 7.90 25.49
N LYS A 279 4.65 8.57 26.10
CA LYS A 279 4.49 8.54 27.55
C LYS A 279 3.08 8.96 27.95
N VAL A 280 2.55 8.30 28.98
CA VAL A 280 1.27 8.67 29.64
C VAL A 280 1.56 8.97 31.10
N LEU A 281 1.09 10.13 31.56
CA LEU A 281 1.13 10.53 32.98
C LEU A 281 -0.29 10.67 33.50
N ASP A 282 -0.47 10.40 34.80
CA ASP A 282 -1.69 10.78 35.51
C ASP A 282 -1.75 12.31 35.76
N ARG A 283 -2.87 12.77 36.36
CA ARG A 283 -3.05 14.19 36.73
C ARG A 283 -1.95 14.76 37.65
N ASN A 284 -1.33 13.89 38.46
CA ASN A 284 -0.32 14.24 39.45
C ASN A 284 1.12 14.20 38.86
N GLY A 285 1.26 13.79 37.59
CA GLY A 285 2.53 13.66 36.91
C GLY A 285 3.26 12.34 37.12
N LYS A 286 2.59 11.35 37.74
CA LYS A 286 3.13 9.98 37.84
C LYS A 286 3.11 9.32 36.46
N VAL A 287 4.21 8.70 36.07
CA VAL A 287 4.32 7.92 34.83
C VAL A 287 3.48 6.67 34.97
N LEU A 288 2.48 6.52 34.09
CA LEU A 288 1.67 5.31 33.95
C LEU A 288 2.25 4.38 32.88
N GLU A 289 2.71 4.95 31.77
CA GLU A 289 3.29 4.22 30.64
C GLU A 289 4.42 5.05 30.02
N GLN A 290 5.45 4.35 29.57
CA GLN A 290 6.52 4.91 28.74
C GLN A 290 6.89 3.91 27.66
N ALA A 291 6.82 4.32 26.41
CA ALA A 291 7.15 3.48 25.28
C ALA A 291 8.61 3.02 25.33
N LYS A 292 8.79 1.75 24.99
CA LYS A 292 10.10 1.16 24.69
C LYS A 292 10.00 0.60 23.28
N PRO A 293 10.80 1.08 22.33
CA PRO A 293 10.79 0.55 20.98
C PRO A 293 10.98 -0.97 21.00
N GLN A 294 10.06 -1.68 20.37
CA GLN A 294 10.19 -3.13 20.15
C GLN A 294 10.81 -3.29 18.76
N GLN A 295 11.95 -3.94 18.71
CA GLN A 295 12.67 -4.14 17.44
C GLN A 295 13.13 -5.57 17.29
N ARG A 296 13.20 -6.03 16.04
CA ARG A 296 13.73 -7.35 15.69
C ARG A 296 14.47 -7.31 14.36
N SER A 297 15.57 -8.05 14.26
CA SER A 297 16.25 -8.27 12.97
C SER A 297 15.43 -9.30 12.19
N VAL A 298 15.00 -8.94 10.99
CA VAL A 298 14.13 -9.78 10.13
C VAL A 298 14.89 -10.31 8.93
N ILE A 299 15.72 -9.47 8.33
CA ILE A 299 16.54 -9.82 7.15
C ILE A 299 17.97 -9.36 7.36
N SER A 300 18.89 -9.90 6.58
CA SER A 300 20.30 -9.49 6.63
C SER A 300 20.49 -8.06 6.09
N GLU A 301 21.46 -7.35 6.65
CA GLU A 301 21.88 -6.02 6.16
C GLU A 301 22.20 -6.05 4.65
N THR A 302 22.83 -7.11 4.18
CA THR A 302 23.15 -7.31 2.77
C THR A 302 21.89 -7.36 1.91
N SER A 303 20.89 -8.16 2.30
CA SER A 303 19.62 -8.26 1.56
C SER A 303 18.83 -6.94 1.59
N ALA A 304 18.87 -6.22 2.73
CA ALA A 304 18.26 -4.90 2.84
C ALA A 304 18.93 -3.88 1.89
N ALA A 305 20.28 -3.86 1.83
CA ALA A 305 21.04 -3.00 0.95
C ALA A 305 20.81 -3.35 -0.54
N GLU A 306 20.85 -4.64 -0.92
CA GLU A 306 20.59 -5.08 -2.29
C GLU A 306 19.16 -4.77 -2.73
N LEU A 307 18.16 -4.96 -1.87
CA LEU A 307 16.78 -4.58 -2.16
C LEU A 307 16.65 -3.06 -2.31
N THR A 308 17.24 -2.28 -1.39
CA THR A 308 17.21 -0.81 -1.44
C THR A 308 17.84 -0.28 -2.72
N ASP A 309 18.96 -0.84 -3.17
CA ASP A 309 19.59 -0.49 -4.45
C ASP A 309 18.66 -0.74 -5.65
N MET A 310 17.97 -1.89 -5.69
CA MET A 310 16.94 -2.15 -6.71
C MET A 310 15.77 -1.17 -6.63
N LEU A 311 15.31 -0.82 -5.41
CA LEU A 311 14.19 0.10 -5.21
C LEU A 311 14.57 1.57 -5.46
N GLN A 312 15.84 1.97 -5.34
CA GLN A 312 16.32 3.26 -5.85
C GLN A 312 16.18 3.32 -7.38
N GLY A 313 16.40 2.20 -8.08
CA GLY A 313 16.16 2.08 -9.52
C GLY A 313 14.70 2.36 -9.89
N VAL A 314 13.73 1.94 -9.07
CA VAL A 314 12.29 2.25 -9.28
C VAL A 314 12.05 3.75 -9.30
N VAL A 315 12.67 4.51 -8.39
CA VAL A 315 12.50 5.97 -8.25
C VAL A 315 13.31 6.74 -9.30
N SER A 316 14.50 6.27 -9.66
CA SER A 316 15.39 7.01 -10.57
C SER A 316 15.08 6.78 -12.06
N ARG A 317 14.63 5.59 -12.45
CA ARG A 317 14.44 5.19 -13.86
C ARG A 317 13.30 4.19 -14.11
N GLY A 318 12.63 3.72 -13.05
CA GLY A 318 11.57 2.72 -13.11
C GLY A 318 10.16 3.31 -13.07
N THR A 319 9.24 2.55 -12.46
CA THR A 319 7.80 2.90 -12.41
C THR A 319 7.46 4.03 -11.45
N GLY A 320 8.39 4.45 -10.59
CA GLY A 320 8.17 5.43 -9.52
C GLY A 320 8.89 6.76 -9.71
N THR A 321 9.24 7.15 -10.95
CA THR A 321 10.00 8.39 -11.21
C THR A 321 9.31 9.67 -10.73
N GLY A 322 7.99 9.66 -10.59
CA GLY A 322 7.22 10.78 -9.98
C GLY A 322 7.56 11.04 -8.51
N ALA A 323 8.21 10.10 -7.83
CA ALA A 323 8.64 10.23 -6.44
C ALA A 323 10.11 10.69 -6.27
N ASN A 324 10.77 11.14 -7.34
CA ASN A 324 12.17 11.55 -7.26
C ASN A 324 12.30 12.93 -6.61
N ILE A 325 12.80 12.97 -5.38
CA ILE A 325 12.98 14.19 -4.55
C ILE A 325 14.40 14.79 -4.63
N GLY A 326 15.24 14.35 -5.56
CA GLY A 326 16.59 14.88 -5.75
C GLY A 326 17.60 14.49 -4.66
N ARG A 327 17.26 13.53 -3.78
CA ARG A 327 18.14 12.93 -2.75
C ARG A 327 17.94 11.42 -2.71
N PRO A 328 18.83 10.65 -2.04
CA PRO A 328 18.67 9.19 -1.97
C PRO A 328 17.29 8.79 -1.49
N ALA A 329 16.55 8.10 -2.35
CA ALA A 329 15.21 7.61 -2.09
C ALA A 329 14.98 6.29 -2.81
N ALA A 330 14.30 5.37 -2.14
CA ALA A 330 13.92 4.07 -2.66
C ALA A 330 12.41 3.88 -2.47
N GLY A 331 11.75 3.11 -3.32
CA GLY A 331 10.30 2.92 -3.18
C GLY A 331 9.70 1.97 -4.19
N LYS A 332 8.42 1.74 -4.05
CA LYS A 332 7.67 0.82 -4.92
C LYS A 332 6.26 1.33 -5.18
N THR A 333 5.86 1.28 -6.43
CA THR A 333 4.49 1.52 -6.88
C THR A 333 3.63 0.29 -6.66
N GLY A 334 2.39 0.47 -6.26
CA GLY A 334 1.34 -0.54 -6.22
C GLY A 334 0.17 -0.10 -7.09
N THR A 335 -0.38 -1.03 -7.86
CA THR A 335 -1.60 -0.84 -8.62
C THR A 335 -2.29 -2.18 -8.66
N THR A 336 -3.57 -2.21 -8.29
CA THR A 336 -4.39 -3.43 -8.39
C THR A 336 -4.95 -3.58 -9.80
N SER A 337 -5.36 -4.81 -10.14
CA SER A 337 -6.18 -5.05 -11.31
C SER A 337 -7.43 -4.17 -11.23
N ASP A 338 -7.95 -3.75 -12.36
CA ASP A 338 -9.14 -2.87 -12.45
C ASP A 338 -8.98 -1.49 -11.76
N TYR A 339 -7.74 -1.08 -11.42
CA TYR A 339 -7.40 0.24 -10.86
C TYR A 339 -8.20 0.63 -9.62
N LEU A 340 -8.51 -0.32 -8.73
CA LEU A 340 -9.26 -0.07 -7.50
C LEU A 340 -8.43 0.58 -6.40
N ASP A 341 -7.13 0.26 -6.37
CA ASP A 341 -6.16 0.76 -5.39
C ASP A 341 -4.88 1.21 -6.09
N ALA A 342 -4.41 2.38 -5.73
CA ALA A 342 -3.14 2.93 -6.17
C ALA A 342 -2.26 3.26 -4.95
N TRP A 343 -1.01 2.80 -4.96
CA TRP A 343 -0.07 2.92 -3.85
C TRP A 343 1.28 3.44 -4.29
N PHE A 344 1.88 4.24 -3.43
CA PHE A 344 3.33 4.43 -3.44
C PHE A 344 3.86 4.35 -2.01
N VAL A 345 4.80 3.45 -1.78
CA VAL A 345 5.52 3.36 -0.50
C VAL A 345 7.00 3.52 -0.78
N GLY A 346 7.60 4.49 -0.11
CA GLY A 346 9.00 4.81 -0.33
C GLY A 346 9.66 5.38 0.93
N TYR A 347 10.98 5.47 0.88
CA TYR A 347 11.78 5.89 2.02
C TYR A 347 13.08 6.56 1.60
N THR A 348 13.56 7.44 2.48
CA THR A 348 14.96 7.84 2.61
C THR A 348 15.61 7.03 3.73
N PRO A 349 16.92 7.17 4.01
CA PRO A 349 17.48 6.55 5.21
C PRO A 349 16.78 6.94 6.52
N ASP A 350 16.16 8.14 6.57
CA ASP A 350 15.68 8.76 7.80
C ASP A 350 14.17 8.73 7.98
N LEU A 351 13.40 8.51 6.90
CA LEU A 351 11.95 8.58 6.93
C LEU A 351 11.33 7.62 5.90
N VAL A 352 10.36 6.81 6.33
CA VAL A 352 9.51 6.01 5.44
C VAL A 352 8.12 6.61 5.38
N ALA A 353 7.54 6.68 4.18
CA ALA A 353 6.16 7.12 4.00
C ALA A 353 5.41 6.24 3.00
N GLY A 354 4.13 6.02 3.27
CA GLY A 354 3.23 5.29 2.38
C GLY A 354 2.01 6.13 2.05
N VAL A 355 1.64 6.12 0.77
CA VAL A 355 0.45 6.79 0.24
C VAL A 355 -0.45 5.76 -0.43
N TRP A 356 -1.71 5.76 -0.07
CA TRP A 356 -2.78 5.00 -0.71
C TRP A 356 -3.85 5.93 -1.25
N VAL A 357 -4.40 5.61 -2.41
CA VAL A 357 -5.58 6.25 -3.02
C VAL A 357 -6.53 5.16 -3.50
N GLY A 358 -7.82 5.31 -3.20
CA GLY A 358 -8.85 4.36 -3.58
C GLY A 358 -10.26 4.89 -3.29
N CYS A 359 -11.29 4.23 -3.83
CA CYS A 359 -12.68 4.50 -3.48
C CYS A 359 -13.17 3.54 -2.39
N ASP A 360 -13.98 4.03 -1.45
CA ASP A 360 -14.50 3.23 -0.34
C ASP A 360 -15.39 2.06 -0.79
N ASP A 361 -16.01 2.18 -1.95
CA ASP A 361 -16.88 1.17 -2.57
C ASP A 361 -16.19 0.33 -3.66
N ASN A 362 -14.87 0.43 -3.78
CA ASN A 362 -14.08 -0.23 -4.82
C ASN A 362 -14.46 0.22 -6.26
N THR A 363 -14.88 1.45 -6.45
CA THR A 363 -15.00 2.02 -7.80
C THR A 363 -13.61 2.24 -8.41
N ASP A 364 -13.49 2.00 -9.72
CA ASP A 364 -12.28 2.22 -10.52
C ASP A 364 -11.80 3.68 -10.44
N LEU A 365 -10.51 3.85 -10.28
CA LEU A 365 -9.83 5.16 -10.23
C LEU A 365 -9.54 5.77 -11.61
N GLY A 366 -10.18 5.29 -12.68
CA GLY A 366 -10.01 5.84 -14.04
C GLY A 366 -8.62 5.64 -14.63
N GLY A 367 -7.99 4.49 -14.35
CA GLY A 367 -6.64 4.17 -14.84
C GLY A 367 -5.50 4.78 -14.03
N MET A 368 -5.78 5.28 -12.82
CA MET A 368 -4.74 5.79 -11.92
C MET A 368 -3.82 4.66 -11.46
N THR A 369 -2.52 4.91 -11.53
CA THR A 369 -1.50 3.96 -11.05
C THR A 369 -0.70 4.56 -9.89
N GLY A 370 -0.01 3.70 -9.15
CA GLY A 370 0.85 4.15 -8.04
C GLY A 370 2.00 5.06 -8.47
N GLY A 371 2.41 5.03 -9.74
CA GLY A 371 3.43 5.92 -10.31
C GLY A 371 2.91 7.32 -10.68
N ASN A 372 1.61 7.52 -10.65
CA ASN A 372 0.96 8.81 -10.89
C ASN A 372 0.75 9.56 -9.55
N LEU A 373 -0.52 9.84 -9.21
CA LEU A 373 -0.88 10.65 -8.06
C LEU A 373 -0.27 10.18 -6.71
N PRO A 374 -0.28 8.88 -6.33
CA PRO A 374 0.35 8.47 -5.08
C PRO A 374 1.84 8.81 -5.00
N ALA A 375 2.59 8.63 -6.10
CA ALA A 375 4.00 9.00 -6.17
C ALA A 375 4.21 10.52 -6.06
N THR A 376 3.32 11.34 -6.67
CA THR A 376 3.36 12.79 -6.58
C THR A 376 3.04 13.28 -5.16
N ILE A 377 1.99 12.74 -4.52
CA ILE A 377 1.65 13.06 -3.12
C ILE A 377 2.82 12.71 -2.19
N TRP A 378 3.44 11.54 -2.39
CA TRP A 378 4.62 11.13 -1.64
C TRP A 378 5.80 12.10 -1.84
N HIS A 379 6.08 12.48 -3.08
CA HIS A 379 7.10 13.45 -3.45
C HIS A 379 6.89 14.80 -2.73
N ASP A 380 5.69 15.38 -2.83
CA ASP A 380 5.38 16.70 -2.28
C ASP A 380 5.44 16.69 -0.75
N PHE A 381 4.96 15.61 -0.12
CA PHE A 381 5.12 15.39 1.30
C PHE A 381 6.59 15.29 1.68
N MET A 382 7.36 14.42 1.03
CA MET A 382 8.74 14.13 1.42
C MET A 382 9.66 15.32 1.21
N ILE A 383 9.51 16.08 0.14
CA ILE A 383 10.32 17.32 -0.04
C ILE A 383 10.15 18.24 1.17
N ALA A 384 8.94 18.45 1.65
CA ALA A 384 8.68 19.28 2.82
C ALA A 384 9.17 18.62 4.12
N ALA A 385 8.88 17.33 4.30
CA ALA A 385 9.18 16.60 5.54
C ALA A 385 10.68 16.45 5.81
N VAL A 386 11.50 16.32 4.76
CA VAL A 386 12.95 16.12 4.91
C VAL A 386 13.79 17.35 4.57
N ALA A 387 13.15 18.52 4.37
CA ALA A 387 13.82 19.75 3.94
C ALA A 387 14.98 20.16 4.86
N GLU A 388 14.78 20.04 6.17
CA GLU A 388 15.75 20.42 7.19
C GLU A 388 16.61 19.23 7.67
N MET A 389 16.35 18.01 7.16
CA MET A 389 17.13 16.83 7.51
C MET A 389 18.42 16.76 6.70
N PRO A 390 19.53 16.31 7.30
CA PRO A 390 20.76 16.00 6.56
C PRO A 390 20.47 15.03 5.40
N VAL A 391 21.28 15.11 4.34
CA VAL A 391 21.20 14.14 3.25
C VAL A 391 22.11 12.97 3.59
N HIS A 392 21.52 11.83 3.93
CA HIS A 392 22.24 10.59 4.15
C HIS A 392 22.16 9.68 2.92
N ALA A 393 23.23 8.95 2.64
CA ALA A 393 23.22 7.84 1.70
C ALA A 393 22.74 6.58 2.41
N PHE A 394 22.17 5.63 1.66
CA PHE A 394 21.85 4.31 2.19
C PHE A 394 23.15 3.54 2.48
N GLU A 395 23.28 3.02 3.69
CA GLU A 395 24.45 2.21 4.07
C GLU A 395 24.46 0.88 3.33
N GLY A 396 25.65 0.41 2.97
CA GLY A 396 25.86 -0.87 2.29
C GLY A 396 25.42 -0.88 0.81
N VAL A 397 24.80 0.19 0.32
CA VAL A 397 24.43 0.31 -1.09
C VAL A 397 25.63 0.85 -1.87
N SER A 398 26.21 0.01 -2.74
CA SER A 398 27.24 0.45 -3.68
C SER A 398 26.59 1.26 -4.81
N GLU A 399 27.25 2.31 -5.31
CA GLU A 399 26.82 2.99 -6.54
C GLU A 399 26.82 1.96 -7.69
N SER A 400 25.67 1.33 -7.97
CA SER A 400 25.58 0.36 -9.03
C SER A 400 25.59 1.05 -10.39
N ARG A 401 26.68 0.83 -11.13
CA ARG A 401 26.66 0.97 -12.60
C ARG A 401 25.68 -0.09 -13.10
N GLY A 402 24.62 0.35 -13.82
CA GLY A 402 23.55 -0.52 -14.31
C GLY A 402 24.09 -1.85 -14.84
N ASP A 403 23.64 -2.95 -14.24
CA ASP A 403 24.03 -4.30 -14.66
C ASP A 403 23.46 -4.56 -16.06
N THR A 404 24.31 -4.47 -17.06
CA THR A 404 23.99 -5.01 -18.40
C THR A 404 23.96 -6.51 -18.30
N VAL A 405 22.92 -7.14 -18.84
CA VAL A 405 22.85 -8.61 -18.96
C VAL A 405 24.14 -9.08 -19.65
N PRO A 406 24.94 -9.98 -19.03
CA PRO A 406 26.14 -10.48 -19.68
C PRO A 406 25.77 -11.11 -21.02
N GLU A 407 26.30 -10.58 -22.12
CA GLU A 407 26.22 -11.27 -23.42
C GLU A 407 26.84 -12.66 -23.27
N LEU A 408 26.00 -13.67 -23.44
CA LEU A 408 26.49 -15.04 -23.57
C LEU A 408 27.36 -15.12 -24.84
N ARG A 409 28.67 -15.21 -24.67
CA ARG A 409 29.52 -15.71 -25.71
C ARG A 409 29.04 -17.12 -26.02
N GLU A 410 28.39 -17.29 -27.15
CA GLU A 410 28.16 -18.60 -27.73
C GLU A 410 29.53 -19.25 -27.98
N GLU A 411 29.90 -20.23 -27.15
CA GLU A 411 30.95 -21.16 -27.46
C GLU A 411 30.46 -22.05 -28.61
N ASN A 412 30.65 -21.56 -29.82
CA ASN A 412 30.47 -22.34 -31.03
C ASN A 412 31.67 -23.32 -31.17
N LYS A 413 31.59 -24.44 -30.45
CA LYS A 413 32.45 -25.60 -30.73
C LYS A 413 31.93 -26.31 -31.98
N SER A 414 32.28 -25.77 -33.14
CA SER A 414 32.23 -26.56 -34.36
C SER A 414 33.30 -27.67 -34.29
N ARG A 415 32.87 -28.88 -33.98
CA ARG A 415 33.61 -30.10 -34.26
C ARG A 415 33.61 -30.31 -35.78
N THR A 416 34.64 -29.83 -36.45
CA THR A 416 34.99 -30.33 -37.81
C THR A 416 36.11 -31.35 -37.65
N SER A 417 35.78 -32.57 -38.02
CA SER A 417 36.70 -33.70 -38.13
C SER A 417 37.76 -33.39 -39.17
N THR A 418 38.99 -33.56 -38.76
CA THR A 418 40.19 -33.62 -39.67
C THR A 418 40.10 -34.79 -40.61
N MET A 419 40.23 -34.51 -41.91
CA MET A 419 40.78 -35.48 -42.89
C MET A 419 41.94 -34.81 -43.57
N ASP A 420 43.03 -35.50 -43.41
CA ASP A 420 44.41 -35.25 -43.89
C ASP A 420 44.47 -35.31 -45.41
N THR A 421 45.14 -34.34 -46.11
CA THR A 421 45.96 -34.62 -47.28
C THR A 421 46.96 -33.49 -47.54
N ARG A 422 48.19 -33.92 -47.73
CA ARG A 422 49.42 -33.18 -48.05
C ARG A 422 49.35 -32.42 -49.37
N GLY A 423 50.06 -31.27 -49.44
CA GLY A 423 50.41 -30.67 -50.71
C GLY A 423 51.10 -29.32 -50.64
N LYS A 424 52.39 -29.33 -50.73
CA LYS A 424 53.43 -28.34 -50.98
C LYS A 424 53.05 -27.07 -51.77
N GLY A 425 53.68 -25.92 -51.40
CA GLY A 425 54.24 -25.01 -52.39
C GLY A 425 54.05 -23.52 -52.22
N ASN A 426 54.99 -22.88 -51.63
CA ASN A 426 55.87 -21.77 -52.14
C ASN A 426 55.29 -20.35 -52.39
N LYS A 427 55.87 -19.40 -51.64
CA LYS A 427 56.44 -18.06 -51.97
C LYS A 427 55.59 -17.00 -52.70
N SER A 428 55.51 -15.84 -52.13
CA SER A 428 56.26 -14.57 -52.30
C SER A 428 55.29 -13.37 -52.27
N SER A 429 55.49 -12.49 -51.34
CA SER A 429 56.09 -11.14 -51.41
C SER A 429 55.26 -10.03 -52.07
N SER A 430 55.25 -8.96 -51.31
CA SER A 430 55.35 -7.52 -51.64
C SER A 430 53.99 -6.75 -51.70
N SER A 431 53.85 -5.87 -50.80
CA SER A 431 54.23 -4.45 -50.74
C SER A 431 53.14 -3.45 -51.20
N SER A 432 52.84 -2.54 -50.26
CA SER A 432 52.68 -1.08 -50.47
C SER A 432 51.47 -0.62 -51.28
N THR A 433 50.74 0.34 -50.95
CA THR A 433 50.96 1.73 -50.57
C THR A 433 49.59 2.45 -50.37
N ARG A 434 49.51 3.32 -49.42
CA ARG A 434 48.59 4.46 -49.46
C ARG A 434 49.06 5.48 -50.50
N PRO A 435 48.27 6.45 -50.97
CA PRO A 435 47.85 7.61 -50.23
C PRO A 435 46.53 8.25 -50.72
N ASN A 436 45.87 8.91 -49.81
CA ASN A 436 45.57 10.34 -49.52
C ASN A 436 45.07 11.26 -50.71
N SER A 437 44.09 12.08 -50.30
CA SER A 437 43.76 13.47 -50.65
C SER A 437 42.35 13.62 -51.25
N ASN A 438 41.53 14.39 -50.70
CA ASN A 438 41.39 15.79 -50.35
C ASN A 438 40.33 16.52 -51.22
N GLU A 439 39.55 17.36 -50.58
CA GLU A 439 38.85 18.57 -51.08
C GLU A 439 37.62 18.38 -51.98
N GLY A 440 36.55 19.06 -51.82
CA GLY A 440 36.20 20.34 -51.22
C GLY A 440 34.79 20.76 -51.58
N LYS A 441 34.28 21.56 -50.70
CA LYS A 441 33.50 22.80 -50.83
C LYS A 441 32.13 22.91 -51.48
N THR A 442 31.30 23.56 -50.70
CA THR A 442 30.29 24.65 -51.01
C THR A 442 28.96 24.17 -51.56
N GLY A 443 27.85 24.63 -51.07
CA GLY A 443 27.39 25.82 -50.39
C GLY A 443 25.90 25.94 -50.55
N ASN A 444 25.33 26.49 -49.55
CA ASN A 444 24.39 27.60 -49.54
C ASN A 444 22.88 27.41 -49.77
N THR A 445 22.17 27.90 -48.74
CA THR A 445 20.98 28.77 -48.72
C THR A 445 19.61 28.22 -49.02
N GLY A 446 18.72 28.55 -48.09
CA GLY A 446 17.37 29.02 -48.42
C GLY A 446 16.25 28.56 -47.49
N ARG A 447 16.01 29.31 -46.41
CA ARG A 447 14.65 29.55 -45.90
C ARG A 447 13.98 30.57 -46.81
N PRO A 448 12.64 30.73 -46.95
CA PRO A 448 11.80 31.21 -45.84
C PRO A 448 10.33 30.74 -45.82
N ASN A 449 9.73 30.96 -44.65
CA ASN A 449 8.40 31.41 -44.23
C ASN A 449 7.20 31.41 -45.19
N SER A 450 6.04 31.04 -44.65
CA SER A 450 4.80 31.83 -44.34
C SER A 450 3.59 30.90 -44.30
N ALA A 451 2.79 30.83 -43.22
CA ALA A 451 1.68 31.70 -42.82
C ALA A 451 0.42 31.57 -43.70
N GLY A 452 -0.68 31.32 -43.01
CA GLY A 452 -2.04 31.57 -43.52
C GLY A 452 -3.01 30.43 -43.21
N ASN A 453 -3.76 30.53 -42.20
CA ASN A 453 -5.10 31.10 -41.95
C ASN A 453 -6.28 30.36 -42.58
N ALA A 454 -7.19 29.91 -41.68
CA ALA A 454 -8.62 30.17 -41.55
C ALA A 454 -9.62 29.57 -42.53
N SER A 455 -10.64 29.00 -41.99
CA SER A 455 -12.10 29.26 -42.03
C SER A 455 -12.85 27.93 -41.85
N GLU A 456 -13.65 27.75 -40.80
CA GLU A 456 -15.08 28.00 -40.68
C GLU A 456 -15.94 27.42 -41.80
N GLU A 457 -16.82 26.48 -41.43
CA GLU A 457 -18.25 26.53 -41.65
C GLU A 457 -18.99 25.30 -41.13
N GLU A 458 -19.89 25.55 -40.27
CA GLU A 458 -21.23 25.10 -39.93
C GLU A 458 -21.99 24.24 -40.94
N SER A 459 -22.77 23.30 -40.41
CA SER A 459 -24.22 23.06 -40.66
C SER A 459 -24.66 21.85 -39.85
N ARG A 460 -25.43 21.99 -38.83
CA ARG A 460 -26.88 22.09 -38.59
C ARG A 460 -27.75 20.98 -39.20
N GLU A 461 -28.47 20.36 -38.21
CA GLU A 461 -29.84 19.83 -38.19
C GLU A 461 -30.12 18.45 -38.78
N LYS A 462 -30.66 17.54 -37.98
CA LYS A 462 -32.08 17.43 -37.58
C LYS A 462 -32.33 16.33 -36.56
N SER A 463 -33.20 16.70 -35.64
CA SER A 463 -33.96 15.87 -34.70
C SER A 463 -34.85 14.83 -35.38
N GLU A 464 -35.06 13.70 -34.72
CA GLU A 464 -36.40 13.13 -34.60
C GLU A 464 -36.53 12.24 -33.36
N ASN A 465 -37.59 12.52 -32.70
CA ASN A 465 -38.15 12.03 -31.42
C ASN A 465 -39.02 10.81 -31.71
N ILE A 466 -39.11 9.85 -30.80
CA ILE A 466 -40.20 8.88 -30.53
C ILE A 466 -39.60 7.90 -29.46
N GLY A 467 -40.03 7.76 -28.23
CA GLY A 467 -41.37 7.60 -27.70
C GLY A 467 -41.22 6.51 -26.64
N THR A 468 -41.42 6.80 -25.36
CA THR A 468 -41.63 5.86 -24.25
C THR A 468 -42.87 5.01 -24.48
N PRO A 469 -42.95 3.82 -23.88
CA PRO A 469 -44.09 3.53 -23.02
C PRO A 469 -43.76 2.88 -21.68
N GLU A 470 -44.49 3.35 -20.70
CA GLU A 470 -44.68 2.81 -19.35
C GLU A 470 -45.68 1.63 -19.35
N PRO A 471 -46.02 1.07 -18.16
CA PRO A 471 -45.93 -0.36 -17.87
C PRO A 471 -47.30 -1.08 -17.88
N THR A 472 -47.27 -2.39 -17.88
CA THR A 472 -48.47 -3.18 -17.58
C THR A 472 -48.20 -4.17 -16.45
N GLU A 473 -49.00 -4.02 -15.40
CA GLU A 473 -49.30 -5.00 -14.35
C GLU A 473 -49.94 -6.27 -14.87
N SER A 474 -49.68 -7.36 -14.24
CA SER A 474 -50.58 -8.47 -13.81
C SER A 474 -49.69 -9.66 -13.40
N GLY A 475 -49.82 -10.24 -12.23
CA GLY A 475 -50.90 -10.76 -11.50
C GLY A 475 -50.50 -12.11 -10.92
N GLY A 476 -50.46 -12.21 -9.64
CA GLY A 476 -50.89 -13.26 -8.75
C GLY A 476 -50.40 -14.70 -8.88
N ARG A 477 -49.79 -15.20 -7.80
CA ARG A 477 -50.23 -16.34 -7.00
C ARG A 477 -49.16 -16.79 -5.99
N GLN A 478 -49.47 -16.61 -4.72
CA GLN A 478 -49.10 -17.57 -3.66
C GLN A 478 -50.10 -18.78 -3.78
N PRO A 479 -49.77 -19.97 -3.28
CA PRO A 479 -49.79 -20.21 -1.85
C PRO A 479 -48.89 -21.36 -1.32
N ALA A 480 -48.93 -21.43 0.00
CA ALA A 480 -48.93 -22.57 0.91
C ALA A 480 -47.61 -23.04 1.54
N SER A 481 -47.57 -22.68 2.77
CA SER A 481 -47.08 -23.31 4.01
C SER A 481 -46.93 -24.85 3.98
N THR A 482 -45.82 -25.33 4.57
CA THR A 482 -45.84 -26.45 5.52
C THR A 482 -44.76 -26.32 6.57
N SER A 483 -45.21 -26.47 7.78
CA SER A 483 -44.55 -26.53 9.06
C SER A 483 -43.84 -27.87 9.30
N ALA A 484 -42.74 -27.82 10.06
CA ALA A 484 -42.31 -28.76 11.11
C ALA A 484 -40.81 -28.45 11.36
N GLY A 485 -40.28 -28.15 12.54
CA GLY A 485 -40.59 -28.59 13.85
C GLY A 485 -39.29 -29.01 14.52
N SER A 486 -38.87 -28.28 15.58
CA SER A 486 -38.14 -28.75 16.77
C SER A 486 -36.75 -29.42 16.55
N SER A 487 -35.70 -28.96 17.18
CA SER A 487 -35.36 -29.14 18.58
C SER A 487 -34.03 -28.47 18.95
N ALA A 488 -34.08 -27.65 19.96
CA ALA A 488 -32.94 -27.14 20.68
C ALA A 488 -32.40 -28.23 21.62
N THR A 489 -31.09 -28.31 21.79
CA THR A 489 -30.48 -28.93 22.97
C THR A 489 -29.26 -28.12 23.39
N PRO A 490 -28.99 -27.95 24.71
CA PRO A 490 -28.28 -26.83 25.30
C PRO A 490 -26.77 -27.09 25.48
N ALA A 491 -26.05 -25.96 25.62
CA ALA A 491 -24.65 -25.88 25.95
C ALA A 491 -24.34 -26.45 27.34
N ALA A 492 -23.23 -27.17 27.46
CA ALA A 492 -22.64 -27.62 28.72
C ALA A 492 -21.55 -26.61 29.19
N PRO A 493 -21.33 -26.50 30.52
CA PRO A 493 -20.55 -25.43 31.12
C PRO A 493 -19.04 -25.71 31.21
N ALA A 494 -18.27 -24.64 31.32
CA ALA A 494 -16.82 -24.62 31.54
C ALA A 494 -16.44 -25.19 32.91
N PRO A 495 -15.24 -25.82 33.05
CA PRO A 495 -14.74 -26.27 34.32
C PRO A 495 -13.97 -25.17 35.06
N SER A 496 -14.24 -25.08 36.35
CA SER A 496 -13.62 -24.23 37.35
C SER A 496 -12.17 -24.65 37.69
N MET A 497 -11.34 -23.63 37.92
CA MET A 497 -10.06 -23.77 38.61
C MET A 497 -10.29 -24.33 40.03
N ASN A 498 -9.40 -25.21 40.45
CA ASN A 498 -9.12 -25.42 41.87
C ASN A 498 -7.65 -25.67 42.11
N ASP A 499 -7.19 -25.03 43.17
CA ASP A 499 -5.90 -25.07 43.80
C ASP A 499 -5.35 -26.47 44.11
N SER A 500 -4.03 -26.63 44.04
CA SER A 500 -3.32 -27.38 45.08
C SER A 500 -1.85 -26.96 45.17
N MET A 501 -1.53 -26.40 46.32
CA MET A 501 -0.17 -26.25 46.85
C MET A 501 0.48 -27.62 47.08
N GLY A 502 1.78 -27.72 46.80
CA GLY A 502 2.61 -28.87 47.19
C GLY A 502 4.06 -28.46 47.33
N LYS A 503 4.50 -28.35 48.55
CA LYS A 503 5.87 -28.10 49.02
C LYS A 503 6.86 -29.22 48.62
N GLY A 504 8.14 -28.86 48.49
CA GLY A 504 9.25 -29.76 48.79
C GLY A 504 10.53 -29.54 48.01
N ARG A 505 11.47 -28.87 48.62
CA ARG A 505 12.91 -29.13 48.87
C ARG A 505 13.62 -30.14 47.94
N ASN A 506 14.62 -29.72 47.20
CA ASN A 506 16.07 -29.71 47.52
C ASN A 506 16.81 -28.85 46.49
#